data_772a6735d2783cf56b0d61c3edf95ed8
#
_entry.id   772a6735d2783cf56b0d61c3edf95ed8
#
_cell.length_a   1.000
_cell.length_b   1.000
_cell.length_c   1.000
_cell.angle_alpha   90.00
_cell.angle_beta   90.00
_cell.angle_gamma   90.00
#
_symmetry.space_group_name_H-M   'P 1'
#
loop_
_entity.id
_entity.type
_entity.pdbx_description
1 polymer ?
#
loop_
_entity_poly.entity_id
_entity_poly.type
_entity_poly.pdbx_seq_one_letter_code
_entity_poly.pdbx_strand_id
1 'polypeptide(L)'
;MSEEVSAGLWTRSHKLIKFDVAGDISVPEETNVAQSLMGQMLFCKYYEGFGNTLIVKITCVDTNGLLDKLPIRTGMSVELAFRHASLEDEQVFEFSQANNNNLIIVNIDGNHEDKRQMYTLTCITPTTLSNHTTRAYHKYTGKIDSTVRSILSQLLSAPESRQVVDETSNTYDFCGNFTRPINLINRLATKSVTPKAEPDSPEKGLCGYMFFETQKTGYNFRSVMNMMKEESVFPVYEKVGAKDAMNTNPFTLASTPKFRESQDLIKKLRMGQYQSHNVVYNIMDRNVNSYIYKSETDGEVASSSDEIPSRRILSVLDLGSTTAKDNELAELAEKVTWRQSHAAAQYQLLYSQMLDVTIPMNLNLEVGMTLNFKFPDLNTGEGTTAG
;
A
#
# COMPACT_ATOMS: atom_id res chain seq x y z
N MET A 1 -12.43 -11.50 -41.44
CA MET A 1 -11.60 -12.61 -40.94
C MET A 1 -11.53 -12.44 -39.44
N SER A 2 -12.32 -13.23 -38.75
CA SER A 2 -12.34 -13.24 -37.27
C SER A 2 -11.03 -13.91 -36.80
N GLU A 3 -10.19 -13.15 -36.13
CA GLU A 3 -9.06 -13.72 -35.40
C GLU A 3 -9.63 -14.57 -34.27
N GLU A 4 -9.52 -15.88 -34.42
CA GLU A 4 -9.78 -16.83 -33.34
C GLU A 4 -8.80 -16.56 -32.20
N VAL A 5 -9.30 -15.96 -31.14
CA VAL A 5 -8.59 -15.83 -29.88
C VAL A 5 -8.50 -17.21 -29.27
N SER A 6 -7.35 -17.88 -29.38
CA SER A 6 -7.14 -19.18 -28.75
C SER A 6 -7.26 -19.06 -27.23
N ALA A 7 -8.33 -19.63 -26.71
CA ALA A 7 -8.58 -19.77 -25.27
C ALA A 7 -7.45 -20.59 -24.64
N GLY A 8 -6.62 -19.94 -23.81
CA GLY A 8 -5.64 -20.73 -23.02
C GLY A 8 -4.43 -19.96 -22.50
N LEU A 9 -4.15 -18.78 -22.99
CA LEU A 9 -3.04 -17.98 -22.47
C LEU A 9 -3.51 -16.61 -22.02
N TRP A 10 -3.80 -16.47 -20.76
CA TRP A 10 -4.16 -15.23 -20.09
C TRP A 10 -3.16 -14.09 -20.32
N THR A 11 -1.91 -14.42 -20.66
CA THR A 11 -0.87 -13.48 -21.08
C THR A 11 -1.20 -12.75 -22.39
N ARG A 12 -2.17 -13.21 -23.17
CA ARG A 12 -2.59 -12.56 -24.43
C ARG A 12 -3.76 -11.59 -24.27
N SER A 13 -4.37 -11.51 -23.09
CA SER A 13 -5.46 -10.56 -22.84
C SER A 13 -5.01 -9.11 -22.71
N HIS A 14 -3.71 -8.86 -22.55
CA HIS A 14 -3.14 -7.53 -22.40
C HIS A 14 -2.17 -7.23 -23.55
N LYS A 15 -2.36 -6.07 -24.17
CA LYS A 15 -1.49 -5.58 -25.22
C LYS A 15 -0.59 -4.51 -24.64
N LEU A 16 0.72 -4.68 -24.81
CA LEU A 16 1.70 -3.62 -24.60
C LEU A 16 1.49 -2.56 -25.68
N ILE A 17 1.21 -1.33 -25.28
CA ILE A 17 0.98 -0.21 -26.21
C ILE A 17 2.23 0.64 -26.34
N LYS A 18 2.94 0.84 -25.22
CA LYS A 18 4.09 1.73 -25.15
C LYS A 18 5.14 1.19 -24.20
N PHE A 19 6.37 1.21 -24.61
CA PHE A 19 7.53 0.99 -23.76
C PHE A 19 8.69 1.80 -24.32
N ASP A 20 8.84 3.00 -23.84
CA ASP A 20 9.87 3.95 -24.29
C ASP A 20 10.78 4.31 -23.12
N VAL A 21 12.05 4.39 -23.38
CA VAL A 21 13.05 4.90 -22.44
C VAL A 21 13.54 6.24 -22.99
N ALA A 22 13.27 7.28 -22.23
CA ALA A 22 13.69 8.64 -22.55
C ALA A 22 14.98 8.98 -21.79
N GLY A 23 15.74 9.92 -22.32
CA GLY A 23 17.06 10.29 -21.81
C GLY A 23 17.10 10.72 -20.35
N ASP A 24 18.31 11.00 -19.91
CA ASP A 24 18.66 11.35 -18.54
C ASP A 24 17.91 12.62 -18.07
N ILE A 25 17.31 12.57 -16.88
CA ILE A 25 16.62 13.71 -16.24
C ILE A 25 17.54 14.95 -16.11
N SER A 26 18.85 14.74 -16.12
CA SER A 26 19.86 15.81 -16.03
C SER A 26 20.20 16.48 -17.38
N VAL A 27 19.68 15.98 -18.51
CA VAL A 27 19.99 16.48 -19.85
C VAL A 27 18.82 17.29 -20.40
N PRO A 28 19.06 18.45 -21.06
CA PRO A 28 17.99 19.26 -21.66
C PRO A 28 17.10 18.49 -22.62
N GLU A 29 15.80 18.76 -22.62
CA GLU A 29 14.79 18.06 -23.41
C GLU A 29 15.10 17.99 -24.92
N GLU A 30 15.82 18.97 -25.45
CA GLU A 30 16.16 19.06 -26.89
C GLU A 30 17.09 17.92 -27.38
N THR A 31 17.76 17.22 -26.47
CA THR A 31 18.68 16.10 -26.79
C THR A 31 18.16 14.73 -26.38
N ASN A 32 16.99 14.68 -25.75
CA ASN A 32 16.36 13.44 -25.28
C ASN A 32 15.62 12.72 -26.40
N VAL A 33 16.27 11.75 -27.03
CA VAL A 33 15.62 10.86 -28.00
C VAL A 33 14.99 9.69 -27.24
N ALA A 34 13.66 9.63 -27.22
CA ALA A 34 12.94 8.48 -26.68
C ALA A 34 13.16 7.26 -27.58
N GLN A 35 13.51 6.13 -26.98
CA GLN A 35 13.77 4.89 -27.70
C GLN A 35 12.74 3.85 -27.32
N SER A 36 12.05 3.29 -28.31
CA SER A 36 11.06 2.25 -28.11
C SER A 36 11.71 0.88 -27.95
N LEU A 37 11.44 0.23 -26.83
CA LEU A 37 11.90 -1.11 -26.50
C LEU A 37 10.77 -2.16 -26.55
N MET A 38 9.64 -1.85 -27.18
CA MET A 38 8.45 -2.70 -27.19
C MET A 38 8.72 -4.14 -27.62
N GLY A 39 9.60 -4.36 -28.60
CA GLY A 39 9.95 -5.69 -29.11
C GLY A 39 10.87 -6.50 -28.20
N GLN A 40 11.43 -5.92 -27.16
CA GLN A 40 12.42 -6.57 -26.30
C GLN A 40 11.86 -7.02 -24.95
N MET A 41 10.69 -6.53 -24.54
CA MET A 41 10.09 -6.86 -23.27
C MET A 41 9.59 -8.32 -23.25
N LEU A 42 10.10 -9.11 -22.31
CA LEU A 42 9.63 -10.47 -22.05
C LEU A 42 8.44 -10.45 -21.07
N PHE A 43 8.63 -9.80 -19.94
CA PHE A 43 7.58 -9.68 -18.93
C PHE A 43 7.81 -8.45 -18.05
N CYS A 44 6.71 -7.99 -17.49
CA CYS A 44 6.69 -6.90 -16.52
C CYS A 44 6.10 -7.39 -15.20
N LYS A 45 6.74 -7.06 -14.09
CA LYS A 45 6.25 -7.30 -12.73
C LYS A 45 5.99 -5.97 -12.07
N TYR A 46 4.77 -5.78 -11.65
CA TYR A 46 4.28 -4.60 -10.99
C TYR A 46 3.95 -4.92 -9.52
N TYR A 47 4.43 -4.10 -8.60
CA TYR A 47 4.28 -4.32 -7.16
C TYR A 47 3.66 -3.10 -6.50
N GLU A 48 2.54 -3.30 -5.86
CA GLU A 48 1.92 -2.38 -4.91
C GLU A 48 1.84 -3.02 -3.53
N GLY A 49 1.84 -2.22 -2.48
CA GLY A 49 1.73 -2.75 -1.12
C GLY A 49 1.54 -1.66 -0.07
N PHE A 50 0.88 -2.01 1.02
CA PHE A 50 0.73 -1.12 2.17
C PHE A 50 2.08 -0.71 2.76
N GLY A 51 2.20 0.55 3.15
CA GLY A 51 3.40 1.13 3.74
C GLY A 51 4.55 1.39 2.76
N ASN A 52 4.38 1.05 1.49
CA ASN A 52 5.40 1.13 0.46
C ASN A 52 4.97 2.01 -0.72
N THR A 53 5.96 2.34 -1.52
CA THR A 53 5.77 2.92 -2.84
C THR A 53 5.81 1.84 -3.91
N LEU A 54 5.33 2.21 -5.07
CA LEU A 54 5.23 1.38 -6.25
C LEU A 54 6.61 1.02 -6.82
N ILE A 55 6.76 -0.25 -7.25
CA ILE A 55 7.96 -0.75 -7.91
C ILE A 55 7.56 -1.52 -9.16
N VAL A 56 8.24 -1.26 -10.27
CA VAL A 56 8.05 -1.97 -11.53
C VAL A 56 9.36 -2.63 -11.95
N LYS A 57 9.32 -3.91 -12.26
CA LYS A 57 10.46 -4.65 -12.80
C LYS A 57 10.14 -5.11 -14.21
N ILE A 58 10.95 -4.70 -15.17
CA ILE A 58 10.78 -5.00 -16.59
C ILE A 58 11.97 -5.85 -17.02
N THR A 59 11.71 -7.08 -17.45
CA THR A 59 12.73 -7.96 -17.99
C THR A 59 12.70 -7.93 -19.49
N CYS A 60 13.84 -7.64 -20.09
CA CYS A 60 14.05 -7.51 -21.53
C CYS A 60 15.07 -8.53 -22.01
N VAL A 61 14.96 -8.90 -23.29
CA VAL A 61 15.98 -9.66 -24.01
C VAL A 61 16.57 -8.79 -25.09
N ASP A 62 17.85 -8.58 -25.04
CA ASP A 62 18.60 -7.91 -26.09
C ASP A 62 19.23 -8.93 -27.04
N THR A 63 18.70 -8.99 -28.27
CA THR A 63 19.22 -9.81 -29.35
C THR A 63 20.12 -9.01 -30.31
N ASN A 64 20.10 -7.68 -30.21
CA ASN A 64 20.75 -6.78 -31.15
C ASN A 64 21.93 -6.00 -30.57
N GLY A 65 22.30 -6.27 -29.32
CA GLY A 65 23.35 -5.54 -28.60
C GLY A 65 22.96 -4.07 -28.37
N LEU A 66 21.68 -3.83 -28.09
CA LEU A 66 21.19 -2.46 -27.87
C LEU A 66 21.70 -1.87 -26.58
N LEU A 67 21.91 -2.67 -25.54
CA LEU A 67 22.51 -2.23 -24.27
C LEU A 67 23.90 -1.61 -24.49
N ASP A 68 24.69 -2.15 -25.42
CA ASP A 68 26.00 -1.62 -25.75
C ASP A 68 25.94 -0.40 -26.67
N LYS A 69 24.93 -0.33 -27.52
CA LYS A 69 24.75 0.76 -28.51
C LYS A 69 23.95 1.92 -27.97
N LEU A 70 22.95 1.63 -27.14
CA LEU A 70 22.09 2.59 -26.50
C LEU A 70 22.51 2.70 -25.03
N PRO A 71 22.98 3.83 -24.57
CA PRO A 71 23.42 3.97 -23.18
C PRO A 71 22.21 4.02 -22.23
N ILE A 72 21.49 2.89 -22.10
CA ILE A 72 20.45 2.76 -21.06
C ILE A 72 21.16 2.85 -19.71
N ARG A 73 20.82 3.86 -18.92
CA ARG A 73 21.46 4.18 -17.64
C ARG A 73 20.43 4.30 -16.52
N THR A 74 20.90 4.14 -15.30
CA THR A 74 20.11 4.53 -14.13
C THR A 74 19.86 6.04 -14.16
N GLY A 75 18.67 6.47 -13.73
CA GLY A 75 18.20 7.85 -13.82
C GLY A 75 17.38 8.18 -15.06
N MET A 76 17.35 7.31 -16.07
CA MET A 76 16.51 7.53 -17.25
C MET A 76 15.04 7.32 -16.93
N SER A 77 14.18 8.09 -17.61
CA SER A 77 12.73 7.98 -17.52
C SER A 77 12.21 6.84 -18.39
N VAL A 78 11.23 6.12 -17.87
CA VAL A 78 10.54 5.05 -18.60
C VAL A 78 9.06 5.37 -18.69
N GLU A 79 8.51 5.27 -19.88
CA GLU A 79 7.09 5.32 -20.13
C GLU A 79 6.58 3.94 -20.54
N LEU A 80 5.51 3.49 -19.92
CA LEU A 80 4.98 2.15 -20.06
C LEU A 80 3.47 2.19 -20.12
N ALA A 81 2.86 1.58 -21.13
CA ALA A 81 1.41 1.51 -21.22
C ALA A 81 0.92 0.13 -21.67
N PHE A 82 -0.10 -0.37 -20.98
CA PHE A 82 -0.82 -1.60 -21.29
C PHE A 82 -2.30 -1.32 -21.46
N ARG A 83 -2.94 -2.11 -22.31
CA ARG A 83 -4.39 -2.11 -22.51
C ARG A 83 -4.93 -3.53 -22.41
N HIS A 84 -6.11 -3.68 -21.85
CA HIS A 84 -6.83 -4.96 -21.90
C HIS A 84 -7.37 -5.19 -23.32
N ALA A 85 -7.17 -6.39 -23.87
CA ALA A 85 -7.50 -6.68 -25.27
C ALA A 85 -9.00 -6.94 -25.50
N SER A 86 -9.74 -7.34 -24.48
CA SER A 86 -11.14 -7.83 -24.59
C SER A 86 -12.19 -6.95 -23.92
N LEU A 87 -11.81 -5.89 -23.21
CA LEU A 87 -12.74 -4.93 -22.66
C LEU A 87 -12.87 -3.75 -23.61
N GLU A 88 -14.11 -3.43 -24.02
CA GLU A 88 -14.42 -2.32 -24.92
C GLU A 88 -14.09 -0.95 -24.29
N ASP A 89 -14.07 -0.86 -22.97
CA ASP A 89 -13.60 0.34 -22.28
C ASP A 89 -12.09 0.46 -22.40
N GLU A 90 -11.64 1.52 -23.05
CA GLU A 90 -10.24 1.88 -23.30
C GLU A 90 -9.48 2.24 -22.01
N GLN A 91 -9.55 1.39 -21.00
CA GLN A 91 -8.78 1.63 -19.79
C GLN A 91 -7.31 1.28 -20.06
N VAL A 92 -6.54 2.32 -20.21
CA VAL A 92 -5.09 2.23 -20.38
C VAL A 92 -4.43 2.32 -19.00
N PHE A 93 -3.65 1.31 -18.66
CA PHE A 93 -2.75 1.35 -17.53
C PHE A 93 -1.45 1.98 -18.01
N GLU A 94 -1.21 3.24 -17.64
CA GLU A 94 -0.16 4.05 -18.24
C GLU A 94 0.72 4.72 -17.19
N PHE A 95 2.02 4.60 -17.40
CA PHE A 95 3.04 5.42 -16.77
C PHE A 95 3.60 6.37 -17.83
N SER A 96 3.36 7.66 -17.67
CA SER A 96 3.82 8.67 -18.62
C SER A 96 4.17 9.97 -17.90
N GLN A 97 5.05 10.75 -18.53
CA GLN A 97 5.39 12.07 -18.03
C GLN A 97 4.20 13.03 -18.09
N ALA A 98 3.34 12.87 -19.09
CA ALA A 98 2.12 13.66 -19.22
C ALA A 98 1.17 13.52 -18.02
N ASN A 99 1.12 12.33 -17.43
CA ASN A 99 0.29 12.04 -16.26
C ASN A 99 1.03 12.24 -14.92
N ASN A 100 2.25 12.76 -14.95
CA ASN A 100 3.13 12.92 -13.77
C ASN A 100 3.30 11.62 -12.97
N ASN A 101 3.35 10.49 -13.64
CA ASN A 101 3.56 9.18 -13.05
C ASN A 101 4.60 8.32 -13.78
N ASN A 102 5.46 8.96 -14.60
CA ASN A 102 6.56 8.28 -15.26
C ASN A 102 7.43 7.48 -14.27
N LEU A 103 8.10 6.48 -14.78
CA LEU A 103 9.01 5.66 -13.99
C LEU A 103 10.46 6.11 -14.21
N ILE A 104 11.33 5.83 -13.22
CA ILE A 104 12.76 6.12 -13.27
C ILE A 104 13.52 4.82 -13.04
N ILE A 105 14.49 4.52 -13.89
CA ILE A 105 15.36 3.35 -13.75
C ILE A 105 16.32 3.59 -12.58
N VAL A 106 16.28 2.72 -11.58
CA VAL A 106 17.19 2.79 -10.41
C VAL A 106 18.21 1.66 -10.38
N ASN A 107 17.92 0.54 -11.04
CA ASN A 107 18.84 -0.57 -11.14
C ASN A 107 18.70 -1.31 -12.47
N ILE A 108 19.80 -1.81 -13.00
CA ILE A 108 19.89 -2.60 -14.22
C ILE A 108 20.69 -3.83 -13.87
N ASP A 109 20.01 -4.97 -13.79
CA ASP A 109 20.63 -6.28 -13.57
C ASP A 109 20.72 -7.01 -14.90
N GLY A 110 21.93 -7.34 -15.36
CA GLY A 110 22.15 -8.05 -16.62
C GLY A 110 22.82 -9.39 -16.44
N ASN A 111 22.38 -10.41 -17.21
CA ASN A 111 23.05 -11.68 -17.38
C ASN A 111 23.45 -11.85 -18.84
N HIS A 112 24.73 -12.15 -19.07
CA HIS A 112 25.24 -12.49 -20.40
C HIS A 112 25.14 -14.03 -20.57
N GLU A 113 24.33 -14.46 -21.52
CA GLU A 113 24.36 -15.82 -22.06
C GLU A 113 24.82 -15.77 -23.51
N ASP A 114 25.65 -16.71 -23.91
CA ASP A 114 26.47 -16.79 -25.17
C ASP A 114 25.97 -16.09 -26.45
N LYS A 115 24.67 -15.86 -26.63
CA LYS A 115 24.07 -15.17 -27.79
C LYS A 115 22.89 -14.27 -27.45
N ARG A 116 22.52 -14.15 -26.19
CA ARG A 116 21.37 -13.35 -25.72
C ARG A 116 21.74 -12.66 -24.44
N GLN A 117 21.54 -11.38 -24.41
CA GLN A 117 21.69 -10.59 -23.19
C GLN A 117 20.31 -10.38 -22.57
N MET A 118 20.11 -10.93 -21.37
CA MET A 118 18.92 -10.63 -20.58
C MET A 118 19.25 -9.57 -19.55
N TYR A 119 18.40 -8.58 -19.46
CA TYR A 119 18.53 -7.55 -18.44
C TYR A 119 17.19 -7.22 -17.80
N THR A 120 17.22 -6.87 -16.52
CA THR A 120 16.03 -6.46 -15.75
C THR A 120 16.21 -5.03 -15.27
N LEU A 121 15.31 -4.17 -15.71
CA LEU A 121 15.19 -2.80 -15.26
C LEU A 121 14.33 -2.76 -14.00
N THR A 122 14.84 -2.25 -12.90
CA THR A 122 14.04 -1.94 -11.71
C THR A 122 13.73 -0.45 -11.75
N CYS A 123 12.44 -0.14 -11.79
CA CYS A 123 11.93 1.21 -11.94
C CYS A 123 11.07 1.60 -10.74
N ILE A 124 11.16 2.87 -10.35
CA ILE A 124 10.38 3.49 -9.27
C ILE A 124 9.80 4.82 -9.75
N THR A 125 8.86 5.36 -8.99
CA THR A 125 8.30 6.69 -9.27
C THR A 125 9.27 7.82 -8.84
N PRO A 126 9.16 9.03 -9.42
CA PRO A 126 9.96 10.19 -9.02
C PRO A 126 9.82 10.52 -7.52
N THR A 127 8.63 10.36 -6.98
CA THR A 127 8.34 10.55 -5.55
C THR A 127 9.13 9.59 -4.66
N THR A 128 9.28 8.34 -5.07
CA THR A 128 10.12 7.37 -4.37
C THR A 128 11.60 7.80 -4.40
N LEU A 129 12.07 8.30 -5.53
CA LEU A 129 13.42 8.84 -5.64
C LEU A 129 13.60 10.05 -4.70
N SER A 130 12.64 10.98 -4.69
CA SER A 130 12.64 12.13 -3.77
C SER A 130 12.67 11.72 -2.31
N ASN A 131 11.99 10.65 -1.92
CA ASN A 131 12.04 10.11 -0.55
C ASN A 131 13.45 9.65 -0.14
N HIS A 132 14.27 9.20 -1.09
CA HIS A 132 15.64 8.79 -0.80
C HIS A 132 16.60 9.98 -0.67
N THR A 133 16.35 11.07 -1.38
CA THR A 133 17.21 12.25 -1.42
C THR A 133 16.83 13.33 -0.40
N THR A 134 15.57 13.35 0.05
CA THR A 134 15.02 14.40 0.93
C THR A 134 14.89 13.91 2.36
N ARG A 135 14.94 14.86 3.31
CA ARG A 135 14.75 14.63 4.74
C ARG A 135 13.78 15.66 5.32
N ALA A 136 12.90 15.20 6.19
CA ALA A 136 12.00 16.03 6.95
C ALA A 136 12.72 16.58 8.20
N TYR A 137 12.94 17.89 8.27
CA TYR A 137 13.63 18.56 9.38
C TYR A 137 12.85 19.72 10.00
N HIS A 138 11.70 20.05 9.41
CA HIS A 138 10.87 21.14 9.91
C HIS A 138 10.07 20.73 11.15
N LYS A 139 9.56 21.73 11.86
CA LYS A 139 8.50 21.57 12.84
C LYS A 139 7.16 21.54 12.11
N TYR A 140 6.36 20.52 12.41
CA TYR A 140 5.02 20.35 11.90
C TYR A 140 4.01 20.56 13.02
N THR A 141 2.92 21.24 12.74
CA THR A 141 1.85 21.58 13.70
C THR A 141 0.50 21.42 13.05
N GLY A 142 -0.51 21.07 13.83
CA GLY A 142 -1.89 21.00 13.38
C GLY A 142 -2.38 19.59 13.05
N LYS A 143 -3.41 19.49 12.21
CA LYS A 143 -4.00 18.20 11.83
C LYS A 143 -3.02 17.32 11.04
N ILE A 144 -3.08 16.01 11.27
CA ILE A 144 -2.16 15.06 10.63
C ILE A 144 -2.39 14.99 9.12
N ASP A 145 -3.65 15.00 8.66
CA ASP A 145 -3.96 14.98 7.22
C ASP A 145 -3.36 16.17 6.47
N SER A 146 -3.44 17.36 7.03
CA SER A 146 -2.83 18.56 6.44
C SER A 146 -1.30 18.47 6.43
N THR A 147 -0.71 17.91 7.48
CA THR A 147 0.72 17.64 7.55
C THR A 147 1.16 16.63 6.49
N VAL A 148 0.40 15.54 6.30
CA VAL A 148 0.69 14.53 5.25
C VAL A 148 0.62 15.15 3.86
N ARG A 149 -0.42 15.95 3.55
CA ARG A 149 -0.51 16.68 2.28
C ARG A 149 0.70 17.60 2.06
N SER A 150 1.10 18.34 3.10
CA SER A 150 2.29 19.20 3.04
C SER A 150 3.57 18.41 2.76
N ILE A 151 3.76 17.26 3.41
CA ILE A 151 4.92 16.39 3.17
C ILE A 151 4.91 15.85 1.73
N LEU A 152 3.76 15.38 1.25
CA LEU A 152 3.62 14.87 -0.12
C LEU A 152 3.93 15.95 -1.16
N SER A 153 3.39 17.16 -0.99
CA SER A 153 3.56 18.24 -1.96
C SER A 153 4.95 18.89 -1.89
N GLN A 154 5.43 19.22 -0.68
CA GLN A 154 6.65 20.03 -0.51
C GLN A 154 7.94 19.22 -0.52
N LEU A 155 7.93 18.01 0.08
CA LEU A 155 9.13 17.20 0.19
C LEU A 155 9.23 16.14 -0.90
N LEU A 156 8.10 15.61 -1.35
CA LEU A 156 8.05 14.53 -2.31
C LEU A 156 7.64 14.99 -3.71
N SER A 157 7.25 16.25 -3.87
CA SER A 157 6.79 16.84 -5.13
C SER A 157 5.65 16.04 -5.78
N ALA A 158 4.81 15.40 -4.95
CA ALA A 158 3.67 14.64 -5.42
C ALA A 158 2.56 15.58 -5.91
N PRO A 159 2.02 15.39 -7.12
CA PRO A 159 0.93 16.22 -7.64
C PRO A 159 -0.31 16.14 -6.75
N GLU A 160 -0.95 17.26 -6.46
CA GLU A 160 -2.16 17.30 -5.63
C GLU A 160 -3.32 16.50 -6.21
N SER A 161 -3.44 16.45 -7.54
CA SER A 161 -4.44 15.66 -8.26
C SER A 161 -4.31 14.15 -8.04
N ARG A 162 -3.16 13.69 -7.54
CA ARG A 162 -2.85 12.30 -7.27
C ARG A 162 -2.71 12.00 -5.77
N GLN A 163 -3.30 12.82 -4.91
CA GLN A 163 -3.27 12.62 -3.46
C GLN A 163 -4.66 12.29 -2.93
N VAL A 164 -4.83 11.10 -2.40
CA VAL A 164 -6.04 10.67 -1.71
C VAL A 164 -5.73 10.56 -0.21
N VAL A 165 -6.13 11.58 0.54
CA VAL A 165 -5.82 11.68 1.97
C VAL A 165 -7.13 11.81 2.74
N ASP A 166 -7.46 10.80 3.55
CA ASP A 166 -8.60 10.82 4.44
C ASP A 166 -8.40 11.84 5.56
N GLU A 167 -9.46 12.51 5.96
CA GLU A 167 -9.42 13.48 7.04
C GLU A 167 -9.05 12.84 8.38
N THR A 168 -8.33 13.60 9.21
CA THR A 168 -8.01 13.23 10.58
C THR A 168 -8.64 14.21 11.59
N SER A 169 -9.09 13.69 12.73
CA SER A 169 -9.69 14.52 13.76
C SER A 169 -8.68 15.14 14.72
N ASN A 170 -7.51 14.51 14.85
CA ASN A 170 -6.53 14.88 15.85
C ASN A 170 -5.40 15.75 15.30
N THR A 171 -4.90 16.61 16.17
CA THR A 171 -3.69 17.40 15.93
C THR A 171 -2.47 16.67 16.49
N TYR A 172 -1.32 16.90 15.87
CA TYR A 172 -0.06 16.36 16.35
C TYR A 172 1.10 17.28 16.00
N ASP A 173 1.77 17.80 17.02
CA ASP A 173 2.91 18.69 16.88
C ASP A 173 4.21 17.92 17.09
N PHE A 174 5.14 18.03 16.14
CA PHE A 174 6.41 17.29 16.20
C PHE A 174 7.49 17.91 15.31
N CYS A 175 8.72 17.46 15.50
CA CYS A 175 9.84 17.75 14.61
C CYS A 175 10.17 16.55 13.73
N GLY A 176 10.53 16.80 12.47
CA GLY A 176 10.80 15.75 11.48
C GLY A 176 12.03 14.88 11.76
N ASN A 177 12.98 15.37 12.58
CA ASN A 177 14.18 14.67 13.03
C ASN A 177 15.01 14.01 11.90
N PHE A 178 15.11 14.69 10.75
CA PHE A 178 15.80 14.19 9.55
C PHE A 178 15.33 12.82 9.06
N THR A 179 14.08 12.47 9.37
CA THR A 179 13.46 11.23 8.91
C THR A 179 13.14 11.31 7.42
N ARG A 180 13.17 10.17 6.73
CA ARG A 180 12.67 10.07 5.34
C ARG A 180 11.16 10.37 5.31
N PRO A 181 10.68 11.15 4.33
CA PRO A 181 9.27 11.58 4.28
C PRO A 181 8.25 10.44 4.37
N ILE A 182 8.42 9.36 3.60
CA ILE A 182 7.49 8.20 3.63
C ILE A 182 7.52 7.49 4.98
N ASN A 183 8.70 7.33 5.60
CA ASN A 183 8.79 6.76 6.94
C ASN A 183 8.06 7.64 7.98
N LEU A 184 8.14 8.95 7.79
CA LEU A 184 7.40 9.89 8.62
C LEU A 184 5.89 9.75 8.43
N ILE A 185 5.41 9.67 7.18
CA ILE A 185 3.99 9.43 6.88
C ILE A 185 3.51 8.12 7.52
N ASN A 186 4.28 7.03 7.39
CA ASN A 186 3.95 5.74 8.02
C ASN A 186 3.90 5.84 9.56
N ARG A 187 4.78 6.64 10.16
CA ARG A 187 4.73 6.91 11.60
C ARG A 187 3.51 7.73 11.98
N LEU A 188 3.10 8.70 11.16
CA LEU A 188 1.88 9.47 11.39
C LEU A 188 0.62 8.62 11.23
N ALA A 189 0.62 7.64 10.34
CA ALA A 189 -0.49 6.71 10.13
C ALA A 189 -0.90 5.99 11.43
N THR A 190 0.06 5.58 12.24
CA THR A 190 -0.23 4.92 13.54
C THR A 190 -0.81 5.86 14.60
N LYS A 191 -0.73 7.17 14.38
CA LYS A 191 -1.19 8.20 15.33
C LYS A 191 -2.49 8.87 14.89
N SER A 192 -2.90 8.64 13.66
CA SER A 192 -4.07 9.26 13.05
C SER A 192 -5.37 8.65 13.56
N VAL A 193 -6.36 9.49 13.74
CA VAL A 193 -7.71 9.14 14.23
C VAL A 193 -8.73 9.67 13.25
N THR A 194 -9.70 8.86 12.86
CA THR A 194 -10.80 9.27 11.99
C THR A 194 -11.68 10.32 12.66
N PRO A 195 -12.33 11.21 11.92
CA PRO A 195 -13.44 12.00 12.43
C PRO A 195 -14.54 11.08 12.97
N LYS A 196 -15.26 11.54 13.97
CA LYS A 196 -16.48 10.86 14.42
C LYS A 196 -17.52 10.91 13.31
N ALA A 197 -18.32 9.85 13.19
CA ALA A 197 -19.41 9.80 12.21
C ALA A 197 -20.45 10.89 12.49
N GLU A 198 -20.71 11.15 13.79
CA GLU A 198 -21.57 12.25 14.26
C GLU A 198 -20.88 12.98 15.42
N PRO A 199 -21.07 14.31 15.56
CA PRO A 199 -20.44 15.10 16.64
C PRO A 199 -20.76 14.58 18.04
N ASP A 200 -21.98 14.08 18.25
CA ASP A 200 -22.49 13.61 19.54
C ASP A 200 -22.40 12.09 19.71
N SER A 201 -21.85 11.37 18.74
CA SER A 201 -21.64 9.93 18.85
C SER A 201 -20.71 9.62 20.04
N PRO A 202 -21.08 8.69 20.93
CA PRO A 202 -20.19 8.20 21.98
C PRO A 202 -18.99 7.44 21.40
N GLU A 203 -19.05 7.12 20.12
CA GLU A 203 -17.96 6.41 19.44
C GLU A 203 -16.71 7.29 19.37
N LYS A 204 -15.64 6.81 19.97
CA LYS A 204 -14.31 7.38 19.81
C LYS A 204 -13.89 7.20 18.36
N GLY A 205 -13.25 8.21 17.76
CA GLY A 205 -12.70 8.05 16.43
C GLY A 205 -11.79 6.84 16.32
N LEU A 206 -11.83 6.13 15.19
CA LEU A 206 -11.06 4.91 14.96
C LEU A 206 -9.63 5.25 14.57
N CYS A 207 -8.65 4.52 15.11
CA CYS A 207 -7.24 4.67 14.80
C CYS A 207 -6.82 3.66 13.74
N GLY A 208 -5.71 3.95 13.07
CA GLY A 208 -5.11 3.08 12.05
C GLY A 208 -5.37 3.58 10.64
N TYR A 209 -4.32 4.19 10.10
CA TYR A 209 -4.25 4.63 8.70
C TYR A 209 -3.15 3.86 8.03
N MET A 210 -3.19 3.80 6.71
CA MET A 210 -2.14 3.23 5.90
C MET A 210 -1.75 4.17 4.78
N PHE A 211 -0.47 4.22 4.49
CA PHE A 211 0.07 4.88 3.31
C PHE A 211 0.40 3.83 2.27
N PHE A 212 0.07 4.10 1.01
CA PHE A 212 0.45 3.29 -0.13
C PHE A 212 0.36 4.11 -1.42
N GLU A 213 1.13 3.70 -2.40
CA GLU A 213 1.13 4.29 -3.73
C GLU A 213 0.57 3.30 -4.74
N THR A 214 -0.35 3.78 -5.60
CA THR A 214 -0.94 3.01 -6.69
C THR A 214 -0.76 3.74 -8.02
N GLN A 215 -0.86 3.01 -9.11
CA GLN A 215 -0.74 3.61 -10.42
C GLN A 215 -1.90 4.56 -10.73
N LYS A 216 -3.12 4.19 -10.39
CA LYS A 216 -4.34 4.89 -10.80
C LYS A 216 -4.68 6.06 -9.89
N THR A 217 -4.80 5.80 -8.58
CA THR A 217 -5.18 6.83 -7.61
C THR A 217 -3.99 7.63 -7.08
N GLY A 218 -2.78 7.10 -7.18
CA GLY A 218 -1.56 7.78 -6.76
C GLY A 218 -1.22 7.54 -5.29
N TYR A 219 -1.06 8.61 -4.51
CA TYR A 219 -0.59 8.57 -3.12
C TYR A 219 -1.78 8.55 -2.17
N ASN A 220 -1.95 7.41 -1.52
CA ASN A 220 -3.08 7.16 -0.65
C ASN A 220 -2.64 7.21 0.82
N PHE A 221 -3.38 7.97 1.63
CA PHE A 221 -3.28 7.95 3.08
C PHE A 221 -4.67 7.75 3.64
N ARG A 222 -5.05 6.50 3.87
CA ARG A 222 -6.43 6.10 4.12
C ARG A 222 -6.62 5.36 5.42
N SER A 223 -7.77 5.54 6.03
CA SER A 223 -8.18 4.79 7.21
C SER A 223 -8.47 3.34 6.85
N VAL A 224 -7.92 2.40 7.62
CA VAL A 224 -8.19 0.95 7.47
C VAL A 224 -9.69 0.67 7.53
N MET A 225 -10.39 1.29 8.47
CA MET A 225 -11.83 1.08 8.64
C MET A 225 -12.65 1.64 7.47
N ASN A 226 -12.24 2.77 6.88
CA ASN A 226 -12.91 3.29 5.69
C ASN A 226 -12.74 2.34 4.51
N MET A 227 -11.54 1.84 4.29
CA MET A 227 -11.27 0.85 3.24
C MET A 227 -12.07 -0.45 3.43
N MET A 228 -12.19 -0.93 4.66
CA MET A 228 -12.97 -2.15 4.96
C MET A 228 -14.48 -1.98 4.79
N LYS A 229 -15.00 -0.76 4.85
CA LYS A 229 -16.43 -0.46 4.63
C LYS A 229 -16.79 -0.30 3.15
N GLU A 230 -15.81 -0.17 2.28
CA GLU A 230 -16.06 -0.03 0.85
C GLU A 230 -16.53 -1.38 0.27
N GLU A 231 -17.63 -1.33 -0.46
CA GLU A 231 -18.12 -2.51 -1.17
C GLU A 231 -17.23 -2.83 -2.38
N SER A 232 -17.14 -4.12 -2.72
CA SER A 232 -16.42 -4.54 -3.90
C SER A 232 -17.09 -4.01 -5.16
N VAL A 233 -16.32 -3.29 -5.98
CA VAL A 233 -16.75 -2.82 -7.30
C VAL A 233 -16.63 -3.89 -8.38
N PHE A 234 -16.00 -5.02 -8.06
CA PHE A 234 -15.79 -6.13 -8.98
C PHE A 234 -16.79 -7.24 -8.76
N PRO A 235 -17.14 -7.98 -9.82
CA PRO A 235 -17.89 -9.24 -9.68
C PRO A 235 -17.17 -10.22 -8.76
N VAL A 236 -17.93 -11.21 -8.28
CA VAL A 236 -17.39 -12.24 -7.41
C VAL A 236 -16.39 -13.11 -8.17
N TYR A 237 -15.19 -13.27 -7.63
CA TYR A 237 -14.19 -14.19 -8.16
C TYR A 237 -14.52 -15.61 -7.71
N GLU A 238 -14.65 -16.52 -8.65
CA GLU A 238 -14.94 -17.93 -8.37
C GLU A 238 -13.99 -18.88 -9.10
N LYS A 239 -13.80 -20.06 -8.52
CA LYS A 239 -13.01 -21.12 -9.16
C LYS A 239 -13.88 -21.83 -10.18
N VAL A 240 -13.47 -21.81 -11.43
CA VAL A 240 -14.12 -22.53 -12.52
C VAL A 240 -13.82 -24.03 -12.39
N GLY A 241 -14.85 -24.87 -12.53
CA GLY A 241 -14.69 -26.31 -12.59
C GLY A 241 -13.89 -26.76 -13.83
N ALA A 242 -13.30 -27.94 -13.77
CA ALA A 242 -12.50 -28.48 -14.88
C ALA A 242 -13.28 -28.61 -16.20
N LYS A 243 -14.61 -28.60 -16.17
CA LYS A 243 -15.48 -28.65 -17.36
C LYS A 243 -15.60 -27.30 -18.08
N ASP A 244 -15.27 -26.20 -17.41
CA ASP A 244 -15.40 -24.85 -17.94
C ASP A 244 -14.04 -24.23 -18.29
N ALA A 245 -13.06 -25.06 -18.66
CA ALA A 245 -11.72 -24.64 -19.02
C ALA A 245 -11.67 -23.67 -20.24
N MET A 246 -12.77 -23.55 -20.97
CA MET A 246 -12.96 -22.56 -22.07
C MET A 246 -13.64 -21.26 -21.62
N ASN A 247 -13.90 -21.11 -20.32
CA ASN A 247 -14.56 -19.90 -19.83
C ASN A 247 -13.60 -18.70 -19.92
N THR A 248 -13.96 -17.73 -20.73
CA THR A 248 -13.20 -16.46 -20.93
C THR A 248 -13.50 -15.41 -19.86
N ASN A 249 -14.21 -15.79 -18.78
CA ASN A 249 -14.54 -14.86 -17.71
C ASN A 249 -13.27 -14.36 -16.99
N PRO A 250 -12.95 -13.06 -17.00
CA PRO A 250 -11.79 -12.50 -16.34
C PRO A 250 -11.85 -12.58 -14.80
N PHE A 251 -13.03 -12.89 -14.24
CA PHE A 251 -13.23 -13.02 -12.78
C PHE A 251 -13.12 -14.48 -12.31
N THR A 252 -12.19 -15.23 -12.87
CA THR A 252 -11.92 -16.59 -12.47
C THR A 252 -10.65 -16.68 -11.65
N LEU A 253 -10.63 -17.60 -10.66
CA LEU A 253 -9.42 -17.89 -9.91
C LEU A 253 -8.50 -18.79 -10.75
N ALA A 254 -7.28 -18.33 -11.02
CA ALA A 254 -6.29 -19.09 -11.78
C ALA A 254 -5.75 -20.30 -11.00
N SER A 255 -5.76 -20.22 -9.66
CA SER A 255 -5.34 -21.32 -8.78
C SER A 255 -6.24 -21.42 -7.56
N THR A 256 -6.17 -22.54 -6.85
CA THR A 256 -6.85 -22.69 -5.56
C THR A 256 -6.25 -21.70 -4.56
N PRO A 257 -7.10 -20.87 -3.90
CA PRO A 257 -6.65 -19.95 -2.88
C PRO A 257 -5.93 -20.70 -1.74
N LYS A 258 -4.89 -20.09 -1.20
CA LYS A 258 -4.13 -20.64 -0.08
C LYS A 258 -4.19 -19.69 1.11
N PHE A 259 -4.65 -20.19 2.24
CA PHE A 259 -4.54 -19.43 3.48
C PHE A 259 -3.07 -19.40 3.91
N ARG A 260 -2.49 -18.21 3.99
CA ARG A 260 -1.12 -17.99 4.46
C ARG A 260 -1.08 -17.95 5.98
N GLU A 261 -2.06 -17.31 6.59
CA GLU A 261 -2.20 -17.23 8.03
C GLU A 261 -3.54 -17.86 8.45
N SER A 262 -3.48 -18.83 9.35
CA SER A 262 -4.65 -19.39 10.02
C SER A 262 -4.98 -18.59 11.28
N GLN A 263 -6.18 -18.77 11.83
CA GLN A 263 -6.55 -18.18 13.11
C GLN A 263 -5.72 -18.81 14.23
N ASP A 264 -4.72 -18.10 14.73
CA ASP A 264 -3.90 -18.49 15.88
C ASP A 264 -4.23 -17.58 17.06
N LEU A 265 -5.01 -18.10 18.01
CA LEU A 265 -5.42 -17.36 19.20
C LEU A 265 -4.21 -16.95 20.05
N ILE A 266 -3.21 -17.82 20.20
CA ILE A 266 -2.03 -17.55 21.02
C ILE A 266 -1.21 -16.41 20.40
N LYS A 267 -1.03 -16.46 19.08
CA LYS A 267 -0.36 -15.39 18.33
C LYS A 267 -1.10 -14.06 18.51
N LYS A 268 -2.41 -14.05 18.36
CA LYS A 268 -3.26 -12.85 18.53
C LYS A 268 -3.15 -12.24 19.92
N LEU A 269 -3.18 -13.07 20.96
CA LEU A 269 -2.98 -12.62 22.34
C LEU A 269 -1.60 -12.00 22.56
N ARG A 270 -0.53 -12.66 22.07
CA ARG A 270 0.85 -12.18 22.18
C ARG A 270 1.09 -10.88 21.41
N MET A 271 0.43 -10.72 20.29
CA MET A 271 0.54 -9.50 19.46
C MET A 271 -0.30 -8.33 19.99
N GLY A 272 -1.18 -8.56 20.95
CA GLY A 272 -1.97 -7.53 21.60
C GLY A 272 -3.22 -7.11 20.80
N GLN A 273 -3.78 -8.02 20.00
CA GLN A 273 -5.00 -7.76 19.26
C GLN A 273 -6.17 -7.43 20.18
N TYR A 274 -6.31 -8.17 21.27
CA TYR A 274 -7.43 -8.01 22.20
C TYR A 274 -7.11 -7.07 23.37
N GLN A 275 -5.88 -7.15 23.88
CA GLN A 275 -5.47 -6.33 25.00
C GLN A 275 -3.95 -6.10 25.02
N SER A 276 -3.54 -4.96 25.57
CA SER A 276 -2.13 -4.63 25.74
C SER A 276 -1.88 -3.80 26.99
N HIS A 277 -0.74 -4.04 27.64
CA HIS A 277 -0.26 -3.26 28.77
C HIS A 277 0.67 -2.16 28.29
N ASN A 278 0.26 -0.91 28.46
CA ASN A 278 1.01 0.25 28.07
C ASN A 278 1.71 0.86 29.27
N VAL A 279 3.00 1.03 29.17
CA VAL A 279 3.81 1.72 30.16
C VAL A 279 4.41 2.95 29.50
N VAL A 280 4.09 4.11 30.03
CA VAL A 280 4.48 5.41 29.47
C VAL A 280 5.37 6.11 30.46
N TYR A 281 6.57 6.45 30.02
CA TYR A 281 7.47 7.30 30.77
C TYR A 281 7.36 8.74 30.28
N ASN A 282 6.97 9.66 31.16
CA ASN A 282 6.98 11.09 30.89
C ASN A 282 8.35 11.66 31.30
N ILE A 283 9.08 12.21 30.32
CA ILE A 283 10.42 12.74 30.57
C ILE A 283 10.37 13.99 31.45
N MET A 284 9.34 14.83 31.28
CA MET A 284 9.27 16.10 32.00
C MET A 284 8.99 15.92 33.47
N ASP A 285 8.02 15.09 33.82
CA ASP A 285 7.59 14.85 35.19
C ASP A 285 8.33 13.69 35.84
N ARG A 286 9.17 12.98 35.07
CA ARG A 286 9.87 11.75 35.52
C ARG A 286 8.94 10.69 36.07
N ASN A 287 7.70 10.69 35.63
CA ASN A 287 6.65 9.79 36.10
C ASN A 287 6.44 8.62 35.12
N VAL A 288 6.07 7.45 35.68
CA VAL A 288 5.72 6.24 34.94
C VAL A 288 4.26 5.96 35.11
N ASN A 289 3.50 6.09 34.04
CA ASN A 289 2.09 5.74 34.03
C ASN A 289 1.87 4.39 33.36
N SER A 290 0.99 3.58 33.90
CA SER A 290 0.63 2.27 33.36
C SER A 290 -0.86 2.21 33.10
N TYR A 291 -1.21 1.61 31.94
CA TYR A 291 -2.57 1.58 31.46
C TYR A 291 -2.80 0.30 30.66
N ILE A 292 -3.96 -0.34 30.89
CA ILE A 292 -4.35 -1.55 30.15
C ILE A 292 -5.38 -1.18 29.09
N TYR A 293 -5.02 -1.41 27.83
CA TYR A 293 -5.94 -1.33 26.71
C TYR A 293 -6.71 -2.64 26.59
N LYS A 294 -8.04 -2.56 26.44
CA LYS A 294 -8.92 -3.68 26.10
C LYS A 294 -9.69 -3.32 24.84
N SER A 295 -9.75 -4.22 23.88
CA SER A 295 -10.56 -4.06 22.67
C SER A 295 -12.03 -4.21 23.00
N GLU A 296 -12.86 -3.34 22.46
CA GLU A 296 -14.33 -3.38 22.67
C GLU A 296 -15.02 -4.43 21.78
N THR A 297 -14.30 -4.96 20.78
CA THR A 297 -14.88 -5.74 19.68
C THR A 297 -14.89 -7.24 19.89
N ASP A 298 -14.16 -7.80 20.89
CA ASP A 298 -13.99 -9.25 20.92
C ASP A 298 -14.12 -9.93 22.28
N GLY A 299 -15.18 -10.70 22.28
CA GLY A 299 -15.29 -12.03 22.87
C GLY A 299 -14.86 -12.21 24.32
N GLU A 300 -15.77 -12.77 25.10
CA GLU A 300 -15.65 -13.16 26.50
C GLU A 300 -14.33 -13.87 26.89
N VAL A 301 -13.63 -14.47 25.90
CA VAL A 301 -12.40 -15.25 26.16
C VAL A 301 -11.19 -14.36 26.47
N ALA A 302 -11.16 -13.15 25.96
CA ALA A 302 -10.00 -12.26 26.12
C ALA A 302 -10.19 -11.20 27.21
N SER A 303 -11.42 -10.96 27.64
CA SER A 303 -11.77 -9.91 28.61
C SER A 303 -11.89 -10.38 30.05
N SER A 304 -11.79 -11.68 30.31
CA SER A 304 -12.10 -12.28 31.62
C SER A 304 -10.96 -12.26 32.63
N SER A 305 -9.74 -11.93 32.28
CA SER A 305 -8.63 -11.87 33.23
C SER A 305 -8.27 -10.42 33.54
N ASP A 306 -8.28 -10.10 34.83
CA ASP A 306 -7.68 -8.86 35.36
C ASP A 306 -6.13 -8.92 35.37
N GLU A 307 -5.56 -9.96 34.78
CA GLU A 307 -4.13 -10.17 34.71
C GLU A 307 -3.48 -9.21 33.69
N ILE A 308 -2.21 -8.94 33.90
CA ILE A 308 -1.42 -8.08 32.98
C ILE A 308 -1.28 -8.78 31.64
N PRO A 309 -1.70 -8.12 30.53
CA PRO A 309 -1.61 -8.70 29.19
C PRO A 309 -0.17 -9.08 28.80
N SER A 310 -0.02 -10.12 28.01
CA SER A 310 1.29 -10.58 27.53
C SER A 310 1.97 -9.56 26.60
N ARG A 311 1.18 -8.74 25.88
CA ARG A 311 1.72 -7.65 25.07
C ARG A 311 1.99 -6.42 25.90
N ARG A 312 3.27 -6.05 26.01
CA ARG A 312 3.69 -4.81 26.65
C ARG A 312 4.17 -3.81 25.61
N ILE A 313 3.70 -2.58 25.70
CA ILE A 313 4.11 -1.45 24.86
C ILE A 313 4.78 -0.43 25.80
N LEU A 314 6.06 -0.18 25.55
CA LEU A 314 6.83 0.83 26.26
C LEU A 314 6.94 2.07 25.37
N SER A 315 6.55 3.22 25.89
CA SER A 315 6.68 4.48 25.17
C SER A 315 7.23 5.57 26.06
N VAL A 316 7.99 6.45 25.44
CA VAL A 316 8.51 7.66 26.07
C VAL A 316 7.75 8.81 25.42
N LEU A 317 7.05 9.58 26.23
CA LEU A 317 6.28 10.74 25.78
C LEU A 317 6.81 11.99 26.47
N ASP A 318 6.98 13.02 25.67
CA ASP A 318 7.10 14.39 26.14
C ASP A 318 5.72 15.04 26.04
N LEU A 319 5.04 15.19 27.13
CA LEU A 319 3.70 15.80 27.19
C LEU A 319 3.72 17.32 27.34
N GLY A 320 4.93 17.90 27.23
CA GLY A 320 5.13 19.33 27.32
C GLY A 320 5.23 19.85 28.76
N SER A 321 5.25 21.17 28.89
CA SER A 321 5.57 21.89 30.11
C SER A 321 4.53 21.67 31.21
N THR A 322 5.02 21.65 32.42
CA THR A 322 4.37 21.58 33.73
C THR A 322 3.28 22.62 34.05
N THR A 323 2.85 23.42 33.09
CA THR A 323 1.77 24.42 33.29
C THR A 323 0.37 23.86 33.02
N ALA A 324 0.26 22.67 32.41
CA ALA A 324 -1.04 22.01 32.29
C ALA A 324 -1.41 21.36 33.64
N LYS A 325 -2.65 21.48 34.04
CA LYS A 325 -3.17 20.83 35.25
C LYS A 325 -2.98 19.34 35.14
N ASP A 326 -2.59 18.67 36.20
CA ASP A 326 -2.26 17.23 36.25
C ASP A 326 -3.29 16.33 35.55
N ASN A 327 -4.58 16.68 35.61
CA ASN A 327 -5.66 15.92 34.98
C ASN A 327 -5.66 16.03 33.44
N GLU A 328 -5.26 17.18 32.88
CA GLU A 328 -5.20 17.37 31.42
C GLU A 328 -4.02 16.61 30.81
N LEU A 329 -2.90 16.53 31.54
CA LEU A 329 -1.73 15.73 31.11
C LEU A 329 -2.03 14.23 31.14
N ALA A 330 -2.71 13.76 32.17
CA ALA A 330 -3.15 12.37 32.27
C ALA A 330 -4.09 11.99 31.15
N GLU A 331 -5.10 12.83 30.83
CA GLU A 331 -6.00 12.61 29.72
C GLU A 331 -5.28 12.59 28.35
N LEU A 332 -4.31 13.47 28.14
CA LEU A 332 -3.52 13.48 26.90
C LEU A 332 -2.65 12.22 26.80
N ALA A 333 -2.04 11.78 27.90
CA ALA A 333 -1.26 10.55 27.95
C ALA A 333 -2.12 9.31 27.67
N GLU A 334 -3.27 9.19 28.30
CA GLU A 334 -4.20 8.09 28.07
C GLU A 334 -4.68 8.06 26.61
N LYS A 335 -5.02 9.20 26.05
CA LYS A 335 -5.45 9.27 24.63
C LYS A 335 -4.34 8.82 23.68
N VAL A 336 -3.09 9.18 23.92
CA VAL A 336 -1.97 8.79 23.04
C VAL A 336 -1.69 7.29 23.16
N THR A 337 -1.66 6.74 24.36
CA THR A 337 -1.45 5.32 24.61
C THR A 337 -2.59 4.47 24.09
N TRP A 338 -3.84 4.90 24.32
CA TRP A 338 -5.01 4.25 23.79
C TRP A 338 -4.98 4.23 22.25
N ARG A 339 -4.69 5.36 21.60
CA ARG A 339 -4.60 5.46 20.13
C ARG A 339 -3.57 4.51 19.54
N GLN A 340 -2.39 4.44 20.13
CA GLN A 340 -1.32 3.56 19.66
C GLN A 340 -1.71 2.09 19.79
N SER A 341 -2.32 1.72 20.89
CA SER A 341 -2.79 0.35 21.12
C SER A 341 -3.95 -0.01 20.23
N HIS A 342 -4.90 0.91 20.04
CA HIS A 342 -6.02 0.73 19.15
C HIS A 342 -5.56 0.59 17.69
N ALA A 343 -4.65 1.42 17.21
CA ALA A 343 -4.07 1.28 15.88
C ALA A 343 -3.37 -0.08 15.70
N ALA A 344 -2.61 -0.52 16.70
CA ALA A 344 -1.97 -1.82 16.67
C ALA A 344 -2.98 -2.98 16.60
N ALA A 345 -4.08 -2.89 17.36
CA ALA A 345 -5.16 -3.86 17.31
C ALA A 345 -5.84 -3.90 15.92
N GLN A 346 -6.12 -2.74 15.34
CA GLN A 346 -6.71 -2.64 13.99
C GLN A 346 -5.80 -3.23 12.91
N TYR A 347 -4.50 -2.99 12.97
CA TYR A 347 -3.55 -3.63 12.02
C TYR A 347 -3.51 -5.16 12.21
N GLN A 348 -3.61 -5.66 13.44
CA GLN A 348 -3.67 -7.09 13.69
C GLN A 348 -4.97 -7.72 13.16
N LEU A 349 -6.09 -7.01 13.24
CA LEU A 349 -7.35 -7.44 12.61
C LEU A 349 -7.21 -7.59 11.10
N LEU A 350 -6.61 -6.60 10.43
CA LEU A 350 -6.39 -6.63 8.98
C LEU A 350 -5.57 -7.85 8.53
N TYR A 351 -4.59 -8.26 9.35
CA TYR A 351 -3.71 -9.40 9.06
C TYR A 351 -4.10 -10.69 9.79
N SER A 352 -5.29 -10.74 10.39
CA SER A 352 -5.73 -11.90 11.17
C SER A 352 -5.97 -13.15 10.32
N GLN A 353 -6.38 -12.95 9.08
CA GLN A 353 -6.49 -13.99 8.05
C GLN A 353 -5.91 -13.45 6.76
N MET A 354 -4.96 -14.18 6.17
CA MET A 354 -4.32 -13.81 4.92
C MET A 354 -4.56 -14.90 3.88
N LEU A 355 -5.02 -14.49 2.72
CA LEU A 355 -5.33 -15.37 1.61
C LEU A 355 -4.43 -15.02 0.42
N ASP A 356 -3.67 -16.01 -0.06
CA ASP A 356 -2.93 -15.88 -1.32
C ASP A 356 -3.83 -16.33 -2.47
N VAL A 357 -4.10 -15.39 -3.37
CA VAL A 357 -4.98 -15.61 -4.52
C VAL A 357 -4.24 -15.26 -5.79
N THR A 358 -4.37 -16.12 -6.81
CA THR A 358 -3.89 -15.83 -8.15
C THR A 358 -5.09 -15.65 -9.06
N ILE A 359 -5.22 -14.45 -9.62
CA ILE A 359 -6.27 -14.06 -10.53
C ILE A 359 -5.67 -13.60 -11.85
N PRO A 360 -6.42 -13.61 -12.96
CA PRO A 360 -6.01 -12.94 -14.18
C PRO A 360 -5.71 -11.47 -13.92
N MET A 361 -4.78 -10.91 -14.66
CA MET A 361 -4.42 -9.51 -14.49
C MET A 361 -5.63 -8.60 -14.72
N ASN A 362 -6.01 -7.86 -13.69
CA ASN A 362 -7.04 -6.83 -13.75
C ASN A 362 -6.38 -5.46 -13.54
N LEU A 363 -6.36 -4.65 -14.61
CA LEU A 363 -5.72 -3.33 -14.61
C LEU A 363 -6.46 -2.30 -13.72
N ASN A 364 -7.67 -2.62 -13.27
CA ASN A 364 -8.47 -1.75 -12.41
C ASN A 364 -8.30 -2.07 -10.92
N LEU A 365 -7.62 -3.16 -10.62
CA LEU A 365 -7.40 -3.58 -9.24
C LEU A 365 -6.21 -2.84 -8.64
N GLU A 366 -6.44 -2.20 -7.50
CA GLU A 366 -5.43 -1.48 -6.73
C GLU A 366 -5.42 -1.94 -5.27
N VAL A 367 -4.32 -1.70 -4.59
CA VAL A 367 -4.21 -1.92 -3.14
C VAL A 367 -5.24 -1.07 -2.39
N GLY A 368 -5.85 -1.65 -1.37
CA GLY A 368 -6.90 -1.01 -0.55
C GLY A 368 -8.32 -1.26 -1.04
N MET A 369 -8.51 -1.93 -2.17
CA MET A 369 -9.84 -2.32 -2.67
C MET A 369 -10.34 -3.61 -2.02
N THR A 370 -11.64 -3.72 -1.89
CA THR A 370 -12.33 -4.93 -1.38
C THR A 370 -12.70 -5.85 -2.54
N LEU A 371 -12.47 -7.15 -2.37
CA LEU A 371 -12.82 -8.19 -3.34
C LEU A 371 -13.69 -9.26 -2.71
N ASN A 372 -14.67 -9.75 -3.46
CA ASN A 372 -15.52 -10.86 -3.06
C ASN A 372 -15.06 -12.15 -3.74
N PHE A 373 -14.91 -13.21 -2.95
CA PHE A 373 -14.53 -14.54 -3.43
C PHE A 373 -15.60 -15.56 -3.10
N LYS A 374 -15.86 -16.47 -4.03
CA LYS A 374 -16.72 -17.64 -3.82
C LYS A 374 -15.84 -18.89 -3.72
N PHE A 375 -15.89 -19.54 -2.57
CA PHE A 375 -15.22 -20.83 -2.37
C PHE A 375 -16.18 -21.96 -2.74
N PRO A 376 -15.68 -23.03 -3.41
CA PRO A 376 -16.50 -24.21 -3.64
C PRO A 376 -16.87 -24.85 -2.29
N ASP A 377 -18.15 -25.04 -2.06
CA ASP A 377 -18.62 -25.81 -0.90
C ASP A 377 -18.35 -27.30 -1.14
N LEU A 378 -17.70 -27.93 -0.16
CA LEU A 378 -17.35 -29.36 -0.23
C LEU A 378 -18.60 -30.28 -0.14
N ASN A 379 -19.69 -29.78 0.43
CA ASN A 379 -20.87 -30.61 0.72
C ASN A 379 -21.99 -30.48 -0.30
N THR A 380 -22.18 -29.32 -0.91
CA THR A 380 -23.35 -29.03 -1.78
C THR A 380 -22.99 -28.76 -3.24
N GLY A 381 -21.72 -28.56 -3.54
CA GLY A 381 -21.28 -28.08 -4.86
C GLY A 381 -21.69 -26.63 -5.14
N GLU A 382 -22.43 -26.00 -4.24
CA GLU A 382 -22.75 -24.58 -4.24
C GLU A 382 -21.71 -23.83 -3.41
N GLY A 383 -21.19 -22.73 -3.93
CA GLY A 383 -20.12 -22.01 -3.24
C GLY A 383 -20.67 -21.05 -2.19
N THR A 384 -20.00 -20.94 -1.06
CA THR A 384 -20.20 -19.87 -0.08
C THR A 384 -19.43 -18.62 -0.50
N THR A 385 -20.10 -17.45 -0.43
CA THR A 385 -19.48 -16.17 -0.73
C THR A 385 -18.84 -15.61 0.53
N ALA A 386 -17.53 -15.35 0.49
CA ALA A 386 -16.79 -14.62 1.50
C ALA A 386 -16.44 -13.24 0.95
N GLY A 387 -16.81 -12.19 1.68
CA GLY A 387 -16.50 -10.79 1.38
C GLY A 387 -15.46 -10.24 2.35
#